data_a59310dea7df234272cd9e4be2eaaea4
#
_entry.id   a59310dea7df234272cd9e4be2eaaea4
#
_cell.length_a   1.000
_cell.length_b   1.000
_cell.length_c   1.000
_cell.angle_alpha   90.00
_cell.angle_beta   90.00
_cell.angle_gamma   90.00
#
_symmetry.space_group_name_H-M   'P 1'
#
loop_
_entity.id
_entity.type
_entity.pdbx_description
1 polymer ?
#
loop_
_entity_poly.entity_id
_entity_poly.type
_entity_poly.pdbx_seq_one_letter_code
_entity_poly.pdbx_strand_id
1 'polypeptide(L)'
;MKVAILGLGQVGRSLLQILSDYSSTDRFSDIHVVLAADFQHVIINQAGMDPRRLLYYKQKGDIWGTGYREIDRNDIFRENFDVIVDLLPATKDGVRARDLYLDAFRNHRDVVAACKSGLANFWDEVMKAAKKNSRKILYEATVAGGVPLFNFIKHCNRTADISYIRGQVNSAANFVLLSMVSGKSFDESIEEAKKYGILEADYHFDTLGIDSAWKTVIIANSVFDAKIKPSDVRYDGVEDLSAIHGNLEEYRLLSRVNMVSGKIEASSSLVKVKPDDPILSLKDRGLGFTVGLKDRSPMTLLESSDGPVETAGAVLNDLLELSDSIPSTR
;
A
#
# COMPACT_ATOMS: atom_id res chain seq x y z
N MET A 1 0.64 20.00 10.55
CA MET A 1 1.65 19.23 9.77
C MET A 1 1.50 19.57 8.28
N LYS A 2 2.58 19.98 7.63
CA LYS A 2 2.61 20.31 6.20
C LYS A 2 2.94 19.08 5.36
N VAL A 3 2.11 18.79 4.36
CA VAL A 3 2.16 17.55 3.56
C VAL A 3 2.47 17.84 2.10
N ALA A 4 3.42 17.09 1.53
CA ALA A 4 3.71 17.05 0.11
C ALA A 4 3.15 15.74 -0.49
N ILE A 5 2.20 15.80 -1.41
CA ILE A 5 1.59 14.64 -2.06
C ILE A 5 2.23 14.44 -3.44
N LEU A 6 2.91 13.32 -3.64
CA LEU A 6 3.47 12.92 -4.92
C LEU A 6 2.63 11.80 -5.55
N GLY A 7 1.94 12.11 -6.62
CA GLY A 7 1.05 11.22 -7.33
C GLY A 7 -0.44 11.53 -7.09
N LEU A 8 -1.07 12.10 -8.09
CA LEU A 8 -2.51 12.40 -8.09
C LEU A 8 -3.27 11.43 -9.03
N GLY A 9 -2.90 10.14 -8.96
CA GLY A 9 -3.60 9.03 -9.59
C GLY A 9 -4.92 8.70 -8.87
N GLN A 10 -5.37 7.47 -8.93
CA GLN A 10 -6.62 7.03 -8.27
C GLN A 10 -6.56 7.23 -6.74
N VAL A 11 -5.51 6.74 -6.08
CA VAL A 11 -5.34 6.87 -4.62
C VAL A 11 -5.19 8.34 -4.21
N GLY A 12 -4.39 9.13 -4.95
CA GLY A 12 -4.21 10.56 -4.65
C GLY A 12 -5.51 11.36 -4.78
N ARG A 13 -6.33 11.07 -5.78
CA ARG A 13 -7.66 11.68 -5.92
C ARG A 13 -8.61 11.26 -4.80
N SER A 14 -8.58 9.99 -4.40
CA SER A 14 -9.37 9.52 -3.26
C SER A 14 -8.94 10.18 -1.95
N LEU A 15 -7.63 10.37 -1.73
CA LEU A 15 -7.12 11.11 -0.58
C LEU A 15 -7.61 12.57 -0.58
N LEU A 16 -7.51 13.26 -1.73
CA LEU A 16 -8.04 14.62 -1.85
C LEU A 16 -9.56 14.67 -1.64
N GLN A 17 -10.31 13.67 -2.10
CA GLN A 17 -11.75 13.57 -1.88
C GLN A 17 -12.08 13.46 -0.40
N ILE A 18 -11.42 12.55 0.33
CA ILE A 18 -11.63 12.40 1.78
C ILE A 18 -11.30 13.71 2.50
N LEU A 19 -10.15 14.32 2.23
CA LEU A 19 -9.78 15.61 2.84
C LEU A 19 -10.79 16.72 2.51
N SER A 20 -11.35 16.72 1.29
CA SER A 20 -12.39 17.65 0.85
C SER A 20 -13.70 17.44 1.61
N ASP A 21 -14.15 16.20 1.76
CA ASP A 21 -15.44 15.87 2.38
C ASP A 21 -15.47 16.24 3.87
N TYR A 22 -14.31 16.18 4.53
CA TYR A 22 -14.15 16.53 5.94
C TYR A 22 -13.59 17.95 6.16
N SER A 23 -13.43 18.77 5.11
CA SER A 23 -12.84 20.11 5.21
C SER A 23 -13.60 21.10 6.10
N SER A 24 -14.88 20.84 6.37
CA SER A 24 -15.72 21.63 7.28
C SER A 24 -15.70 21.13 8.74
N THR A 25 -14.89 20.13 9.03
CA THR A 25 -14.74 19.53 10.36
C THR A 25 -13.31 19.68 10.85
N ASP A 26 -13.09 19.55 12.17
CA ASP A 26 -11.76 19.58 12.75
C ASP A 26 -10.98 18.26 12.60
N ARG A 27 -11.60 17.24 11.95
CA ARG A 27 -11.07 15.87 11.91
C ARG A 27 -9.66 15.77 11.33
N PHE A 28 -9.35 16.58 10.29
CA PHE A 28 -8.05 16.60 9.62
C PHE A 28 -7.44 18.01 9.59
N SER A 29 -7.84 18.87 10.54
CA SER A 29 -7.40 20.26 10.62
C SER A 29 -5.89 20.43 10.72
N ASP A 30 -5.20 19.43 11.28
CA ASP A 30 -3.75 19.43 11.42
C ASP A 30 -2.99 18.98 10.16
N ILE A 31 -3.70 18.55 9.11
CA ILE A 31 -3.11 18.09 7.83
C ILE A 31 -3.27 19.18 6.78
N HIS A 32 -2.16 19.85 6.42
CA HIS A 32 -2.14 20.92 5.43
C HIS A 32 -1.39 20.47 4.18
N VAL A 33 -2.09 20.22 3.08
CA VAL A 33 -1.45 19.95 1.79
C VAL A 33 -0.82 21.24 1.28
N VAL A 34 0.50 21.28 1.25
CA VAL A 34 1.25 22.47 0.79
C VAL A 34 1.94 22.25 -0.56
N LEU A 35 2.17 21.02 -0.97
CA LEU A 35 2.76 20.64 -2.24
C LEU A 35 1.99 19.48 -2.85
N ALA A 36 1.71 19.54 -4.13
CA ALA A 36 1.08 18.46 -4.88
C ALA A 36 1.79 18.29 -6.23
N ALA A 37 2.05 17.01 -6.59
CA ALA A 37 2.69 16.68 -7.85
C ALA A 37 1.91 15.62 -8.61
N ASP A 38 1.75 15.82 -9.91
CA ASP A 38 1.31 14.78 -10.83
C ASP A 38 2.40 14.47 -11.88
N PHE A 39 2.01 13.80 -12.96
CA PHE A 39 2.95 13.46 -14.01
C PHE A 39 3.58 14.70 -14.68
N GLN A 40 2.81 15.75 -14.86
CA GLN A 40 3.21 16.96 -15.62
C GLN A 40 3.76 18.05 -14.70
N HIS A 41 3.08 18.34 -13.59
CA HIS A 41 3.28 19.54 -12.80
C HIS A 41 3.61 19.24 -11.34
N VAL A 42 4.38 20.14 -10.73
CA VAL A 42 4.58 20.23 -9.28
C VAL A 42 4.15 21.63 -8.86
N ILE A 43 3.15 21.72 -8.02
CA ILE A 43 2.59 22.99 -7.55
C ILE A 43 2.70 23.11 -6.03
N ILE A 44 2.82 24.33 -5.55
CA ILE A 44 3.01 24.65 -4.14
C ILE A 44 2.22 25.87 -3.68
N ASN A 45 1.70 25.77 -2.45
CA ASN A 45 1.17 26.90 -1.69
C ASN A 45 1.45 26.72 -0.20
N GLN A 46 2.39 27.47 0.36
CA GLN A 46 2.81 27.36 1.77
C GLN A 46 1.72 27.72 2.79
N ALA A 47 0.67 28.42 2.37
CA ALA A 47 -0.51 28.71 3.20
C ALA A 47 -1.51 27.54 3.26
N GLY A 48 -1.25 26.46 2.51
CA GLY A 48 -2.16 25.32 2.33
C GLY A 48 -2.95 25.42 1.02
N MET A 49 -3.22 24.27 0.44
CA MET A 49 -4.04 24.10 -0.76
C MET A 49 -5.43 23.63 -0.39
N ASP A 50 -6.45 24.11 -1.07
CA ASP A 50 -7.80 23.58 -0.96
C ASP A 50 -7.89 22.22 -1.69
N PRO A 51 -8.17 21.10 -1.00
CA PRO A 51 -8.29 19.79 -1.63
C PRO A 51 -9.40 19.73 -2.70
N ARG A 52 -10.50 20.48 -2.54
CA ARG A 52 -11.59 20.55 -3.53
C ARG A 52 -11.11 21.16 -4.83
N ARG A 53 -10.35 22.26 -4.73
CA ARG A 53 -9.77 22.95 -5.88
C ARG A 53 -8.77 22.04 -6.62
N LEU A 54 -7.87 21.37 -5.88
CA LEU A 54 -6.93 20.40 -6.45
C LEU A 54 -7.65 19.28 -7.19
N LEU A 55 -8.65 18.67 -6.56
CA LEU A 55 -9.44 17.56 -7.13
C LEU A 55 -10.18 18.01 -8.41
N TYR A 56 -10.82 19.16 -8.38
CA TYR A 56 -11.54 19.71 -9.51
C TYR A 56 -10.64 19.87 -10.74
N TYR A 57 -9.48 20.52 -10.58
CA TYR A 57 -8.55 20.72 -11.69
C TYR A 57 -7.89 19.41 -12.11
N LYS A 58 -7.59 18.51 -11.18
CA LYS A 58 -7.08 17.18 -11.52
C LYS A 58 -8.07 16.35 -12.34
N GLN A 59 -9.34 16.43 -12.05
CA GLN A 59 -10.40 15.79 -12.85
C GLN A 59 -10.52 16.37 -14.26
N LYS A 60 -10.20 17.67 -14.43
CA LYS A 60 -10.10 18.32 -15.73
C LYS A 60 -8.80 18.03 -16.51
N GLY A 61 -7.89 17.27 -15.91
CA GLY A 61 -6.64 16.84 -16.53
C GLY A 61 -5.43 17.75 -16.29
N ASP A 62 -5.60 18.92 -15.63
CA ASP A 62 -4.52 19.89 -15.45
C ASP A 62 -4.57 20.58 -14.08
N ILE A 63 -3.63 20.23 -13.18
CA ILE A 63 -3.50 20.86 -11.87
C ILE A 63 -2.89 22.27 -11.92
N TRP A 64 -2.21 22.63 -12.99
CA TRP A 64 -1.68 23.99 -13.17
C TRP A 64 -2.79 25.03 -13.19
N GLY A 65 -3.97 24.70 -13.72
CA GLY A 65 -5.16 25.55 -13.70
C GLY A 65 -5.63 25.96 -12.30
N THR A 66 -5.10 25.37 -11.23
CA THR A 66 -5.36 25.80 -9.85
C THR A 66 -4.86 27.22 -9.56
N GLY A 67 -3.89 27.72 -10.33
CA GLY A 67 -3.25 29.02 -10.11
C GLY A 67 -2.29 29.05 -8.92
N TYR A 68 -1.94 27.89 -8.33
CA TYR A 68 -0.85 27.79 -7.37
C TYR A 68 0.51 27.91 -8.07
N ARG A 69 1.55 28.29 -7.32
CA ARG A 69 2.91 28.46 -7.87
C ARG A 69 3.45 27.11 -8.34
N GLU A 70 3.90 27.05 -9.57
CA GLU A 70 4.64 25.89 -10.09
C GLU A 70 6.12 25.97 -9.71
N ILE A 71 6.72 24.81 -9.47
CA ILE A 71 8.15 24.65 -9.17
C ILE A 71 8.74 23.53 -10.02
N ASP A 72 10.06 23.55 -10.20
CA ASP A 72 10.78 22.42 -10.78
C ASP A 72 10.72 21.20 -9.85
N ARG A 73 10.57 20.01 -10.41
CA ARG A 73 10.52 18.75 -9.65
C ARG A 73 11.80 18.49 -8.85
N ASN A 74 12.94 18.96 -9.34
CA ASN A 74 14.23 18.85 -8.65
C ASN A 74 14.33 19.77 -7.43
N ASP A 75 13.45 20.77 -7.33
CA ASP A 75 13.46 21.74 -6.23
C ASP A 75 12.49 21.39 -5.09
N ILE A 76 11.80 20.23 -5.15
CA ILE A 76 10.81 19.80 -4.14
C ILE A 76 11.40 19.90 -2.73
N PHE A 77 12.61 19.40 -2.50
CA PHE A 77 13.23 19.37 -1.17
C PHE A 77 13.77 20.74 -0.70
N ARG A 78 13.76 21.76 -1.53
CA ARG A 78 14.01 23.16 -1.13
C ARG A 78 12.80 23.82 -0.48
N GLU A 79 11.63 23.20 -0.64
CA GLU A 79 10.38 23.73 -0.11
C GLU A 79 10.13 23.24 1.32
N ASN A 80 9.30 24.01 2.05
CA ASN A 80 9.00 23.72 3.44
C ASN A 80 7.78 22.81 3.58
N PHE A 81 8.01 21.56 3.99
CA PHE A 81 6.97 20.60 4.38
C PHE A 81 7.54 19.60 5.39
N ASP A 82 6.70 18.88 6.10
CA ASP A 82 7.09 17.96 7.17
C ASP A 82 7.17 16.52 6.70
N VAL A 83 6.22 16.11 5.84
CA VAL A 83 6.07 14.74 5.37
C VAL A 83 5.83 14.69 3.87
N ILE A 84 6.41 13.68 3.22
CA ILE A 84 6.15 13.34 1.82
C ILE A 84 5.27 12.09 1.75
N VAL A 85 4.20 12.16 0.94
CA VAL A 85 3.30 11.04 0.66
C VAL A 85 3.62 10.51 -0.73
N ASP A 86 4.16 9.28 -0.82
CA ASP A 86 4.50 8.63 -2.09
C ASP A 86 3.35 7.75 -2.59
N LEU A 87 2.60 8.29 -3.55
CA LEU A 87 1.53 7.62 -4.29
C LEU A 87 1.90 7.39 -5.76
N LEU A 88 3.19 7.43 -6.07
CA LEU A 88 3.68 7.24 -7.44
C LEU A 88 3.63 5.76 -7.84
N PRO A 89 3.49 5.44 -9.12
CA PRO A 89 3.48 4.06 -9.59
C PRO A 89 4.76 3.31 -9.21
N ALA A 90 4.65 2.02 -8.88
CA ALA A 90 5.80 1.18 -8.60
C ALA A 90 6.66 0.98 -9.86
N THR A 91 7.99 0.92 -9.69
CA THR A 91 8.94 0.46 -10.71
C THR A 91 9.47 -0.91 -10.32
N LYS A 92 9.81 -1.77 -11.30
CA LYS A 92 10.26 -3.14 -11.01
C LYS A 92 11.48 -3.17 -10.08
N ASP A 93 12.42 -2.25 -10.27
CA ASP A 93 13.66 -2.13 -9.51
C ASP A 93 13.49 -1.41 -8.16
N GLY A 94 12.44 -0.60 -7.99
CA GLY A 94 12.19 0.17 -6.78
C GLY A 94 13.16 1.33 -6.51
N VAL A 95 14.10 1.60 -7.43
CA VAL A 95 15.18 2.58 -7.26
C VAL A 95 14.63 3.98 -7.05
N ARG A 96 13.64 4.37 -7.87
CA ARG A 96 13.02 5.70 -7.75
C ARG A 96 12.43 5.95 -6.35
N ALA A 97 11.68 4.98 -5.81
CA ALA A 97 11.06 5.13 -4.50
C ALA A 97 12.13 5.13 -3.38
N ARG A 98 13.14 4.25 -3.48
CA ARG A 98 14.29 4.27 -2.56
C ARG A 98 14.94 5.65 -2.53
N ASP A 99 15.33 6.19 -3.69
CA ASP A 99 16.04 7.47 -3.77
C ASP A 99 15.20 8.61 -3.20
N LEU A 100 13.89 8.63 -3.51
CA LEU A 100 12.95 9.58 -2.93
C LEU A 100 12.94 9.52 -1.40
N TYR A 101 12.90 8.31 -0.81
CA TYR A 101 12.88 8.14 0.65
C TYR A 101 14.21 8.56 1.28
N LEU A 102 15.34 8.19 0.66
CA LEU A 102 16.66 8.59 1.15
C LEU A 102 16.83 10.12 1.10
N ASP A 103 16.36 10.78 0.05
CA ASP A 103 16.41 12.24 -0.07
C ASP A 103 15.46 12.91 0.93
N ALA A 104 14.26 12.36 1.15
CA ALA A 104 13.35 12.85 2.18
C ALA A 104 14.03 12.84 3.56
N PHE A 105 14.64 11.72 3.95
CA PHE A 105 15.31 11.63 5.26
C PHE A 105 16.52 12.56 5.38
N ARG A 106 17.34 12.72 4.32
CA ARG A 106 18.47 13.67 4.30
C ARG A 106 17.99 15.11 4.49
N ASN A 107 16.82 15.43 3.98
CA ASN A 107 16.20 16.74 4.10
C ASN A 107 15.25 16.86 5.31
N HIS A 108 15.38 15.95 6.28
CA HIS A 108 14.62 15.95 7.53
C HIS A 108 13.08 15.87 7.32
N ARG A 109 12.63 15.11 6.32
CA ARG A 109 11.20 14.84 6.05
C ARG A 109 10.85 13.41 6.44
N ASP A 110 9.67 13.22 7.01
CA ASP A 110 9.09 11.91 7.21
C ASP A 110 8.43 11.41 5.91
N VAL A 111 8.16 10.11 5.82
CA VAL A 111 7.57 9.48 4.63
C VAL A 111 6.33 8.70 5.00
N VAL A 112 5.27 8.86 4.20
CA VAL A 112 4.13 7.94 4.14
C VAL A 112 4.13 7.30 2.75
N ALA A 113 4.29 5.99 2.69
CA ALA A 113 4.47 5.25 1.45
C ALA A 113 3.28 4.36 1.12
N ALA A 114 2.75 4.49 -0.10
CA ALA A 114 1.89 3.49 -0.73
C ALA A 114 2.64 2.70 -1.84
N CYS A 115 3.77 3.23 -2.32
CA CYS A 115 4.63 2.53 -3.27
C CYS A 115 5.40 1.40 -2.60
N LYS A 116 5.20 0.17 -3.07
CA LYS A 116 5.73 -1.05 -2.47
C LYS A 116 7.18 -1.33 -2.85
N SER A 117 7.52 -1.10 -4.12
CA SER A 117 8.78 -1.62 -4.70
C SER A 117 10.04 -1.08 -4.04
N GLY A 118 10.04 0.17 -3.56
CA GLY A 118 11.17 0.74 -2.82
C GLY A 118 11.44 0.01 -1.51
N LEU A 119 10.39 -0.27 -0.73
CA LEU A 119 10.51 -1.00 0.53
C LEU A 119 10.84 -2.48 0.31
N ALA A 120 10.19 -3.13 -0.66
CA ALA A 120 10.44 -4.55 -0.93
C ALA A 120 11.88 -4.83 -1.39
N ASN A 121 12.45 -3.96 -2.23
CA ASN A 121 13.79 -4.16 -2.76
C ASN A 121 14.92 -3.61 -1.86
N PHE A 122 14.65 -2.58 -1.04
CA PHE A 122 15.67 -1.83 -0.30
C PHE A 122 15.35 -1.63 1.18
N TRP A 123 14.64 -2.58 1.81
CA TRP A 123 14.17 -2.48 3.20
C TRP A 123 15.24 -2.01 4.17
N ASP A 124 16.35 -2.73 4.24
CA ASP A 124 17.43 -2.47 5.18
C ASP A 124 18.05 -1.07 4.98
N GLU A 125 18.26 -0.67 3.72
CA GLU A 125 18.83 0.63 3.37
C GLU A 125 17.89 1.76 3.79
N VAL A 126 16.60 1.64 3.46
CA VAL A 126 15.57 2.64 3.79
C VAL A 126 15.40 2.77 5.30
N MET A 127 15.26 1.65 6.03
CA MET A 127 15.07 1.68 7.48
C MET A 127 16.30 2.20 8.24
N LYS A 128 17.51 1.83 7.80
CA LYS A 128 18.74 2.37 8.35
C LYS A 128 18.88 3.89 8.11
N ALA A 129 18.51 4.36 6.92
CA ALA A 129 18.54 5.78 6.59
C ALA A 129 17.52 6.57 7.40
N ALA A 130 16.29 6.08 7.54
CA ALA A 130 15.27 6.70 8.39
C ALA A 130 15.78 6.84 9.84
N LYS A 131 16.28 5.74 10.42
CA LYS A 131 16.84 5.72 11.78
C LYS A 131 18.03 6.68 11.94
N LYS A 132 18.98 6.68 10.98
CA LYS A 132 20.16 7.56 11.00
C LYS A 132 19.80 9.05 11.03
N ASN A 133 18.73 9.42 10.32
CA ASN A 133 18.27 10.79 10.23
C ASN A 133 17.19 11.15 11.26
N SER A 134 16.86 10.24 12.20
CA SER A 134 15.77 10.39 13.17
C SER A 134 14.44 10.74 12.49
N ARG A 135 14.15 10.08 11.38
CA ARG A 135 12.92 10.22 10.60
C ARG A 135 12.10 8.94 10.63
N LYS A 136 10.82 9.08 10.33
CA LYS A 136 9.86 7.97 10.25
C LYS A 136 9.49 7.66 8.81
N ILE A 137 9.20 6.39 8.55
CA ILE A 137 8.47 5.94 7.38
C ILE A 137 7.31 5.08 7.84
N LEU A 138 6.09 5.44 7.42
CA LEU A 138 4.88 4.66 7.62
C LEU A 138 4.42 4.13 6.27
N TYR A 139 3.86 2.93 6.26
CA TYR A 139 3.65 2.19 5.02
C TYR A 139 2.45 1.23 5.06
N GLU A 140 1.45 1.49 5.91
CA GLU A 140 0.23 0.65 6.00
C GLU A 140 -0.39 0.43 4.61
N ALA A 141 -0.47 1.50 3.81
CA ALA A 141 -1.04 1.48 2.46
C ALA A 141 -0.28 0.61 1.44
N THR A 142 0.91 0.06 1.78
CA THR A 142 1.70 -0.73 0.84
C THR A 142 1.24 -2.17 0.69
N VAL A 143 0.53 -2.74 1.67
CA VAL A 143 0.26 -4.18 1.71
C VAL A 143 -1.22 -4.51 1.64
N ALA A 144 -2.02 -3.85 2.46
CA ALA A 144 -3.32 -4.37 2.84
C ALA A 144 -4.52 -3.51 2.42
N GLY A 145 -4.33 -2.54 1.52
CA GLY A 145 -5.41 -1.61 1.18
C GLY A 145 -5.90 -0.88 2.43
N GLY A 146 -7.15 -1.09 2.82
CA GLY A 146 -7.75 -0.53 4.04
C GLY A 146 -7.59 -1.41 5.29
N VAL A 147 -7.12 -2.66 5.17
CA VAL A 147 -6.90 -3.54 6.34
C VAL A 147 -5.71 -3.05 7.16
N PRO A 148 -5.89 -2.64 8.43
CA PRO A 148 -4.82 -2.05 9.24
C PRO A 148 -3.89 -3.14 9.84
N LEU A 149 -3.17 -3.89 9.00
CA LEU A 149 -2.36 -5.02 9.44
C LEU A 149 -1.24 -4.62 10.41
N PHE A 150 -0.42 -3.64 10.00
CA PHE A 150 0.73 -3.23 10.82
C PHE A 150 0.27 -2.47 12.07
N ASN A 151 -0.74 -1.62 11.93
CA ASN A 151 -1.35 -0.91 13.06
C ASN A 151 -2.03 -1.89 14.04
N PHE A 152 -2.72 -2.91 13.55
CA PHE A 152 -3.28 -3.97 14.39
C PHE A 152 -2.19 -4.68 15.19
N ILE A 153 -1.11 -5.09 14.54
CA ILE A 153 0.02 -5.75 15.22
C ILE A 153 0.66 -4.83 16.24
N LYS A 154 0.94 -3.59 15.85
CA LYS A 154 1.64 -2.61 16.69
C LYS A 154 0.83 -2.15 17.90
N HIS A 155 -0.46 -1.93 17.75
CA HIS A 155 -1.28 -1.30 18.78
C HIS A 155 -2.21 -2.27 19.51
N CYS A 156 -2.75 -3.27 18.83
CA CYS A 156 -3.76 -4.18 19.39
C CYS A 156 -3.19 -5.54 19.81
N ASN A 157 -2.01 -5.92 19.31
CA ASN A 157 -1.44 -7.26 19.55
C ASN A 157 -0.05 -7.24 20.20
N ARG A 158 0.18 -6.28 21.09
CA ARG A 158 1.49 -6.02 21.72
C ARG A 158 1.97 -7.10 22.68
N THR A 159 1.09 -7.99 23.13
CA THR A 159 1.37 -8.99 24.18
C THR A 159 1.52 -10.40 23.66
N ALA A 160 1.48 -10.60 22.35
CA ALA A 160 1.52 -11.93 21.75
C ALA A 160 2.66 -12.06 20.74
N ASP A 161 3.36 -13.21 20.78
CA ASP A 161 4.32 -13.57 19.75
C ASP A 161 3.58 -14.03 18.49
N ILE A 162 3.91 -13.43 17.36
CA ILE A 162 3.36 -13.82 16.06
C ILE A 162 4.15 -15.03 15.55
N SER A 163 3.45 -16.10 15.20
CA SER A 163 4.03 -17.32 14.66
C SER A 163 3.96 -17.39 13.13
N TYR A 164 2.90 -16.84 12.56
CA TYR A 164 2.73 -16.73 11.12
C TYR A 164 1.79 -15.58 10.74
N ILE A 165 1.91 -15.13 9.50
CA ILE A 165 0.91 -14.32 8.82
C ILE A 165 0.60 -15.00 7.49
N ARG A 166 -0.67 -15.11 7.16
CA ARG A 166 -1.11 -15.47 5.82
C ARG A 166 -2.24 -14.55 5.38
N GLY A 167 -2.32 -14.26 4.09
CA GLY A 167 -3.37 -13.36 3.62
C GLY A 167 -3.56 -13.38 2.11
N GLN A 168 -4.77 -13.05 1.71
CA GLN A 168 -5.09 -12.65 0.35
C GLN A 168 -4.73 -11.18 0.22
N VAL A 169 -3.57 -10.90 -0.38
CA VAL A 169 -2.96 -9.56 -0.40
C VAL A 169 -3.09 -8.84 -1.74
N ASN A 170 -3.51 -9.55 -2.79
CA ASN A 170 -3.69 -9.00 -4.13
C ASN A 170 -5.13 -9.23 -4.58
N SER A 171 -5.95 -8.20 -4.45
CA SER A 171 -7.36 -8.22 -4.82
C SER A 171 -7.56 -8.42 -6.32
N ALA A 172 -6.71 -7.80 -7.15
CA ALA A 172 -6.79 -7.88 -8.61
C ALA A 172 -6.52 -9.31 -9.12
N ALA A 173 -5.42 -9.93 -8.68
CA ALA A 173 -5.10 -11.31 -9.06
C ALA A 173 -6.16 -12.30 -8.57
N ASN A 174 -6.67 -12.14 -7.34
CA ASN A 174 -7.75 -13.01 -6.84
C ASN A 174 -9.09 -12.76 -7.53
N PHE A 175 -9.39 -11.53 -7.98
CA PHE A 175 -10.55 -11.27 -8.84
C PHE A 175 -10.44 -12.06 -10.16
N VAL A 176 -9.30 -11.99 -10.84
CA VAL A 176 -9.04 -12.75 -12.07
C VAL A 176 -9.20 -14.25 -11.82
N LEU A 177 -8.60 -14.78 -10.76
CA LEU A 177 -8.73 -16.18 -10.36
C LEU A 177 -10.20 -16.57 -10.16
N LEU A 178 -10.97 -15.80 -9.40
CA LEU A 178 -12.40 -16.08 -9.14
C LEU A 178 -13.25 -15.96 -10.39
N SER A 179 -12.92 -15.05 -11.31
CA SER A 179 -13.59 -14.94 -12.62
C SER A 179 -13.34 -16.21 -13.45
N MET A 180 -12.11 -16.73 -13.47
CA MET A 180 -11.79 -18.01 -14.12
C MET A 180 -12.48 -19.20 -13.46
N VAL A 181 -12.60 -19.19 -12.12
CA VAL A 181 -13.41 -20.17 -11.35
C VAL A 181 -14.85 -20.20 -11.84
N SER A 182 -15.42 -19.05 -12.21
CA SER A 182 -16.80 -18.96 -12.75
C SER A 182 -16.94 -19.47 -14.20
N GLY A 183 -15.85 -19.96 -14.81
CA GLY A 183 -15.84 -20.56 -16.15
C GLY A 183 -15.37 -19.65 -17.27
N LYS A 184 -14.86 -18.44 -16.95
CA LYS A 184 -14.28 -17.55 -17.96
C LYS A 184 -12.84 -17.94 -18.28
N SER A 185 -12.40 -17.63 -19.50
CA SER A 185 -10.97 -17.70 -19.84
C SER A 185 -10.16 -16.63 -19.11
N PHE A 186 -8.84 -16.77 -19.12
CA PHE A 186 -7.95 -15.74 -18.57
C PHE A 186 -8.17 -14.38 -19.25
N ASP A 187 -8.23 -14.35 -20.58
CA ASP A 187 -8.40 -13.11 -21.34
C ASP A 187 -9.75 -12.44 -21.05
N GLU A 188 -10.84 -13.20 -20.96
CA GLU A 188 -12.14 -12.67 -20.58
C GLU A 188 -12.14 -12.09 -19.15
N SER A 189 -11.42 -12.74 -18.23
CA SER A 189 -11.26 -12.28 -16.85
C SER A 189 -10.46 -10.98 -16.75
N ILE A 190 -9.41 -10.84 -17.56
CA ILE A 190 -8.61 -9.61 -17.67
C ILE A 190 -9.46 -8.46 -18.23
N GLU A 191 -10.19 -8.69 -19.32
CA GLU A 191 -11.05 -7.65 -19.91
C GLU A 191 -12.16 -7.20 -18.95
N GLU A 192 -12.74 -8.13 -18.21
CA GLU A 192 -13.71 -7.80 -17.16
C GLU A 192 -13.08 -6.98 -16.03
N ALA A 193 -11.91 -7.37 -15.54
CA ALA A 193 -11.20 -6.65 -14.50
C ALA A 193 -10.81 -5.23 -14.93
N LYS A 194 -10.37 -5.03 -16.18
CA LYS A 194 -10.13 -3.71 -16.77
C LYS A 194 -11.40 -2.87 -16.84
N LYS A 195 -12.51 -3.46 -17.29
CA LYS A 195 -13.81 -2.78 -17.40
C LYS A 195 -14.30 -2.27 -16.06
N TYR A 196 -14.02 -2.98 -14.97
CA TYR A 196 -14.35 -2.55 -13.59
C TYR A 196 -13.30 -1.65 -12.96
N GLY A 197 -12.20 -1.33 -13.68
CA GLY A 197 -11.12 -0.51 -13.16
C GLY A 197 -10.32 -1.18 -12.02
N ILE A 198 -10.33 -2.52 -12.00
CA ILE A 198 -9.60 -3.34 -11.02
C ILE A 198 -8.14 -3.49 -11.45
N LEU A 199 -7.92 -3.66 -12.75
CA LEU A 199 -6.61 -3.74 -13.38
C LEU A 199 -6.28 -2.46 -14.14
N GLU A 200 -5.02 -2.04 -14.06
CA GLU A 200 -4.45 -0.99 -14.91
C GLU A 200 -4.00 -1.56 -16.27
N ALA A 201 -3.50 -0.70 -17.16
CA ALA A 201 -3.01 -1.13 -18.46
C ALA A 201 -1.86 -2.14 -18.37
N ASP A 202 -0.95 -1.95 -17.42
CA ASP A 202 0.12 -2.90 -17.10
C ASP A 202 -0.25 -3.70 -15.84
N TYR A 203 -0.98 -4.80 -16.06
CA TYR A 203 -1.47 -5.70 -15.02
C TYR A 203 -0.52 -6.86 -14.70
N HIS A 204 0.60 -6.96 -15.39
CA HIS A 204 1.51 -8.11 -15.24
C HIS A 204 2.13 -8.22 -13.85
N PHE A 205 2.31 -7.09 -13.14
CA PHE A 205 2.78 -7.15 -11.76
C PHE A 205 1.81 -7.90 -10.84
N ASP A 206 0.51 -7.77 -11.10
CA ASP A 206 -0.54 -8.45 -10.35
C ASP A 206 -0.65 -9.92 -10.75
N THR A 207 -0.84 -10.20 -12.06
CA THR A 207 -1.13 -11.54 -12.58
C THR A 207 0.05 -12.49 -12.53
N LEU A 208 1.28 -11.99 -12.65
CA LEU A 208 2.52 -12.76 -12.46
C LEU A 208 2.89 -12.96 -10.97
N GLY A 209 2.17 -12.33 -10.02
CA GLY A 209 2.42 -12.48 -8.59
C GLY A 209 3.56 -11.61 -8.03
N ILE A 210 4.12 -10.69 -8.82
CA ILE A 210 5.23 -9.82 -8.40
C ILE A 210 4.77 -8.86 -7.30
N ASP A 211 3.59 -8.23 -7.43
CA ASP A 211 3.01 -7.38 -6.39
C ASP A 211 2.81 -8.15 -5.08
N SER A 212 2.31 -9.38 -5.16
CA SER A 212 2.13 -10.25 -4.00
C SER A 212 3.46 -10.62 -3.34
N ALA A 213 4.51 -10.86 -4.13
CA ALA A 213 5.85 -11.12 -3.60
C ALA A 213 6.42 -9.89 -2.87
N TRP A 214 6.28 -8.68 -3.41
CA TRP A 214 6.67 -7.44 -2.73
C TRP A 214 5.96 -7.26 -1.39
N LYS A 215 4.65 -7.47 -1.37
CA LYS A 215 3.84 -7.40 -0.14
C LYS A 215 4.29 -8.44 0.89
N THR A 216 4.59 -9.66 0.45
CA THR A 216 5.12 -10.73 1.31
C THR A 216 6.46 -10.34 1.95
N VAL A 217 7.37 -9.74 1.17
CA VAL A 217 8.66 -9.22 1.69
C VAL A 217 8.44 -8.14 2.75
N ILE A 218 7.54 -7.19 2.48
CA ILE A 218 7.26 -6.10 3.43
C ILE A 218 6.68 -6.66 4.73
N ILE A 219 5.75 -7.61 4.67
CA ILE A 219 5.20 -8.30 5.85
C ILE A 219 6.32 -9.00 6.63
N ALA A 220 7.15 -9.80 5.95
CA ALA A 220 8.23 -10.57 6.59
C ALA A 220 9.24 -9.65 7.30
N ASN A 221 9.65 -8.60 6.63
CA ASN A 221 10.63 -7.66 7.17
C ASN A 221 10.05 -6.79 8.28
N SER A 222 8.80 -6.33 8.13
CA SER A 222 8.13 -5.47 9.12
C SER A 222 7.80 -6.21 10.42
N VAL A 223 7.30 -7.43 10.32
CA VAL A 223 6.74 -8.16 11.47
C VAL A 223 7.76 -9.10 12.12
N PHE A 224 8.66 -9.68 11.32
CA PHE A 224 9.59 -10.71 11.78
C PHE A 224 11.06 -10.28 11.71
N ASP A 225 11.39 -9.06 11.30
CA ASP A 225 12.77 -8.58 11.04
C ASP A 225 13.57 -9.56 10.14
N ALA A 226 12.91 -10.10 9.13
CA ALA A 226 13.41 -11.23 8.33
C ALA A 226 14.61 -10.87 7.43
N LYS A 227 14.71 -9.60 7.01
CA LYS A 227 15.77 -9.07 6.10
C LYS A 227 15.85 -9.79 4.76
N ILE A 228 14.70 -10.27 4.26
CA ILE A 228 14.60 -10.93 2.97
C ILE A 228 14.35 -9.94 1.85
N LYS A 229 14.58 -10.37 0.61
CA LYS A 229 14.36 -9.63 -0.63
C LYS A 229 13.33 -10.36 -1.51
N PRO A 230 12.81 -9.74 -2.58
CA PRO A 230 11.88 -10.41 -3.49
C PRO A 230 12.42 -11.71 -4.10
N SER A 231 13.74 -11.81 -4.32
CA SER A 231 14.41 -13.03 -4.79
C SER A 231 14.35 -14.21 -3.80
N ASP A 232 14.08 -13.95 -2.53
CA ASP A 232 14.02 -14.97 -1.48
C ASP A 232 12.60 -15.50 -1.27
N VAL A 233 11.62 -14.91 -1.96
CA VAL A 233 10.21 -15.29 -1.90
C VAL A 233 9.86 -16.14 -3.13
N ARG A 234 9.43 -17.38 -2.90
CA ARG A 234 8.77 -18.15 -3.95
C ARG A 234 7.38 -17.57 -4.20
N TYR A 235 7.07 -17.26 -5.44
CA TYR A 235 5.73 -16.76 -5.79
C TYR A 235 5.20 -17.38 -7.09
N ASP A 236 3.89 -17.53 -7.14
CA ASP A 236 3.13 -17.94 -8.32
C ASP A 236 2.23 -16.77 -8.75
N GLY A 237 1.89 -16.74 -10.03
CA GLY A 237 0.83 -15.88 -10.58
C GLY A 237 -0.49 -16.64 -10.75
N VAL A 238 -1.41 -16.00 -11.45
CA VAL A 238 -2.70 -16.58 -11.84
C VAL A 238 -2.82 -16.82 -13.35
N GLU A 239 -1.74 -16.56 -14.11
CA GLU A 239 -1.69 -16.78 -15.56
C GLU A 239 -1.57 -18.26 -15.93
N ASP A 240 -0.90 -19.06 -15.10
CA ASP A 240 -0.75 -20.51 -15.27
C ASP A 240 -1.35 -21.26 -14.07
N LEU A 241 -2.47 -21.93 -14.34
CA LEU A 241 -3.19 -22.75 -13.35
C LEU A 241 -2.93 -24.24 -13.53
N SER A 242 -1.96 -24.65 -14.35
CA SER A 242 -1.66 -26.07 -14.65
C SER A 242 -1.28 -26.91 -13.41
N ALA A 243 -0.76 -26.26 -12.37
CA ALA A 243 -0.42 -26.91 -11.09
C ALA A 243 -1.64 -27.16 -10.19
N ILE A 244 -2.83 -26.67 -10.55
CA ILE A 244 -4.04 -26.85 -9.76
C ILE A 244 -4.72 -28.16 -10.13
N HIS A 245 -4.97 -28.99 -9.13
CA HIS A 245 -5.70 -30.23 -9.28
C HIS A 245 -7.00 -30.22 -8.46
N GLY A 246 -8.13 -30.49 -9.10
CA GLY A 246 -9.45 -30.58 -8.47
C GLY A 246 -10.28 -29.31 -8.60
N ASN A 247 -11.09 -29.00 -7.57
CA ASN A 247 -12.00 -27.87 -7.62
C ASN A 247 -11.25 -26.53 -7.41
N LEU A 248 -11.24 -25.70 -8.44
CA LEU A 248 -10.57 -24.39 -8.46
C LEU A 248 -11.18 -23.41 -7.42
N GLU A 249 -12.47 -23.56 -7.07
CA GLU A 249 -13.16 -22.71 -6.07
C GLU A 249 -12.48 -22.72 -4.70
N GLU A 250 -11.78 -23.81 -4.37
CA GLU A 250 -11.08 -23.98 -3.11
C GLU A 250 -9.69 -23.30 -3.09
N TYR A 251 -9.23 -22.74 -4.20
CA TYR A 251 -7.91 -22.13 -4.28
C TYR A 251 -7.95 -20.61 -4.13
N ARG A 252 -6.93 -20.08 -3.48
CA ARG A 252 -6.67 -18.63 -3.39
C ARG A 252 -5.17 -18.37 -3.59
N LEU A 253 -4.85 -17.22 -4.15
CA LEU A 253 -3.47 -16.73 -4.16
C LEU A 253 -3.20 -16.10 -2.79
N LEU A 254 -2.40 -16.80 -1.97
CA LEU A 254 -2.10 -16.39 -0.59
C LEU A 254 -0.63 -16.09 -0.38
N SER A 255 -0.34 -14.93 0.18
CA SER A 255 0.94 -14.65 0.81
C SER A 255 1.01 -15.31 2.17
N ARG A 256 2.18 -15.90 2.47
CA ARG A 256 2.45 -16.60 3.74
C ARG A 256 3.84 -16.23 4.24
N VAL A 257 3.92 -15.93 5.51
CA VAL A 257 5.17 -15.73 6.24
C VAL A 257 5.09 -16.53 7.51
N ASN A 258 5.96 -17.52 7.69
CA ASN A 258 5.98 -18.41 8.83
C ASN A 258 7.32 -18.34 9.55
N MET A 259 7.29 -18.37 10.88
CA MET A 259 8.48 -18.61 11.70
C MET A 259 8.60 -20.10 12.00
N VAL A 260 9.52 -20.80 11.34
CA VAL A 260 9.73 -22.25 11.49
C VAL A 260 11.14 -22.49 12.04
N SER A 261 11.23 -23.01 13.25
CA SER A 261 12.51 -23.32 13.90
C SER A 261 13.52 -22.16 13.89
N GLY A 262 13.04 -20.94 14.08
CA GLY A 262 13.86 -19.72 14.10
C GLY A 262 14.24 -19.18 12.71
N LYS A 263 13.71 -19.75 11.64
CA LYS A 263 13.89 -19.29 10.26
C LYS A 263 12.57 -18.77 9.69
N ILE A 264 12.66 -17.78 8.80
CA ILE A 264 11.50 -17.27 8.07
C ILE A 264 11.36 -18.05 6.76
N GLU A 265 10.16 -18.57 6.54
CA GLU A 265 9.69 -19.09 5.27
C GLU A 265 8.63 -18.14 4.72
N ALA A 266 8.87 -17.61 3.52
CA ALA A 266 8.00 -16.64 2.87
C ALA A 266 7.64 -17.09 1.46
N SER A 267 6.36 -17.05 1.12
CA SER A 267 5.87 -17.40 -0.22
C SER A 267 4.57 -16.66 -0.53
N SER A 268 4.29 -16.50 -1.83
CA SER A 268 2.98 -16.10 -2.33
C SER A 268 2.56 -17.08 -3.42
N SER A 269 1.61 -17.95 -3.14
CA SER A 269 1.29 -19.07 -4.04
C SER A 269 -0.19 -19.40 -4.06
N LEU A 270 -0.60 -20.12 -5.10
CA LEU A 270 -1.92 -20.72 -5.20
C LEU A 270 -2.04 -21.86 -4.19
N VAL A 271 -2.99 -21.74 -3.28
CA VAL A 271 -3.13 -22.66 -2.15
C VAL A 271 -4.57 -23.14 -2.06
N LYS A 272 -4.71 -24.45 -1.88
CA LYS A 272 -5.99 -25.04 -1.50
C LYS A 272 -6.34 -24.60 -0.06
N VAL A 273 -7.47 -23.94 0.10
CA VAL A 273 -7.96 -23.42 1.37
C VAL A 273 -9.04 -24.34 1.92
N LYS A 274 -9.08 -24.55 3.22
CA LYS A 274 -10.10 -25.39 3.86
C LYS A 274 -11.49 -24.74 3.75
N PRO A 275 -12.58 -25.53 3.63
CA PRO A 275 -13.94 -24.98 3.47
C PRO A 275 -14.40 -24.07 4.61
N ASP A 276 -13.89 -24.28 5.82
CA ASP A 276 -14.21 -23.50 7.03
C ASP A 276 -13.30 -22.27 7.22
N ASP A 277 -12.39 -22.01 6.29
CA ASP A 277 -11.46 -20.89 6.38
C ASP A 277 -12.18 -19.56 6.08
N PRO A 278 -12.10 -18.56 6.98
CA PRO A 278 -12.73 -17.27 6.77
C PRO A 278 -12.30 -16.55 5.47
N ILE A 279 -11.10 -16.81 4.96
CA ILE A 279 -10.60 -16.23 3.71
C ILE A 279 -11.46 -16.62 2.50
N LEU A 280 -12.11 -17.79 2.51
CA LEU A 280 -13.02 -18.19 1.44
C LEU A 280 -14.29 -17.33 1.34
N SER A 281 -14.63 -16.60 2.39
CA SER A 281 -15.74 -15.64 2.34
C SER A 281 -15.42 -14.37 1.53
N LEU A 282 -14.15 -14.10 1.26
CA LEU A 282 -13.73 -12.99 0.41
C LEU A 282 -14.14 -13.25 -1.03
N LYS A 283 -14.83 -12.28 -1.61
CA LYS A 283 -15.30 -12.27 -3.00
C LYS A 283 -14.73 -11.04 -3.70
N ASP A 284 -14.83 -11.04 -4.99
CA ASP A 284 -14.46 -9.91 -5.84
C ASP A 284 -13.07 -9.35 -5.48
N ARG A 285 -13.01 -8.15 -4.92
CA ARG A 285 -11.80 -7.45 -4.52
C ARG A 285 -11.48 -7.52 -3.03
N GLY A 286 -12.05 -8.49 -2.33
CA GLY A 286 -11.79 -8.63 -0.89
C GLY A 286 -10.32 -8.89 -0.58
N LEU A 287 -9.85 -8.34 0.52
CA LEU A 287 -8.53 -8.59 1.11
C LEU A 287 -8.66 -9.12 2.53
N GLY A 288 -7.65 -9.82 3.01
CA GLY A 288 -7.68 -10.25 4.39
C GLY A 288 -6.46 -11.01 4.84
N PHE A 289 -6.29 -11.02 6.15
CA PHE A 289 -5.14 -11.63 6.83
C PHE A 289 -5.58 -12.48 7.99
N THR A 290 -4.91 -13.61 8.18
CA THR A 290 -4.90 -14.35 9.43
C THR A 290 -3.54 -14.17 10.09
N VAL A 291 -3.54 -13.63 11.30
CA VAL A 291 -2.37 -13.46 12.17
C VAL A 291 -2.38 -14.59 13.17
N GLY A 292 -1.48 -15.54 13.00
CA GLY A 292 -1.30 -16.67 13.91
C GLY A 292 -0.46 -16.28 15.11
N LEU A 293 -0.94 -16.63 16.29
CA LEU A 293 -0.31 -16.34 17.56
C LEU A 293 0.26 -17.61 18.16
N LYS A 294 1.36 -17.50 18.88
CA LYS A 294 2.09 -18.68 19.39
C LYS A 294 1.33 -19.41 20.49
N ASP A 295 0.65 -18.68 21.34
CA ASP A 295 0.07 -19.17 22.61
C ASP A 295 -1.46 -18.99 22.69
N ARG A 296 -2.11 -18.55 21.61
CA ARG A 296 -3.55 -18.30 21.57
C ARG A 296 -4.13 -18.48 20.16
N SER A 297 -5.46 -18.41 20.05
CA SER A 297 -6.16 -18.54 18.77
C SER A 297 -5.73 -17.47 17.78
N PRO A 298 -5.64 -17.80 16.47
CA PRO A 298 -5.34 -16.83 15.43
C PRO A 298 -6.46 -15.79 15.32
N MET A 299 -6.10 -14.62 14.83
CA MET A 299 -7.04 -13.54 14.53
C MET A 299 -7.13 -13.34 13.02
N THR A 300 -8.34 -13.10 12.51
CA THR A 300 -8.56 -12.85 11.09
C THR A 300 -9.19 -11.47 10.90
N LEU A 301 -8.59 -10.69 10.03
CA LEU A 301 -9.05 -9.37 9.59
C LEU A 301 -9.47 -9.50 8.14
N LEU A 302 -10.70 -9.12 7.80
CA LEU A 302 -11.23 -9.19 6.45
C LEU A 302 -11.79 -7.85 6.03
N GLU A 303 -11.51 -7.46 4.80
CA GLU A 303 -12.08 -6.32 4.11
C GLU A 303 -12.85 -6.82 2.89
N SER A 304 -14.11 -6.44 2.76
CA SER A 304 -14.99 -6.96 1.72
C SER A 304 -14.65 -6.46 0.32
N SER A 305 -14.01 -5.30 0.21
CA SER A 305 -13.62 -4.72 -1.08
C SER A 305 -12.45 -3.77 -0.90
N ASP A 306 -11.35 -4.03 -1.58
CA ASP A 306 -10.19 -3.15 -1.68
C ASP A 306 -10.34 -2.16 -2.83
N GLY A 307 -9.70 -1.01 -2.70
CA GLY A 307 -9.69 -0.01 -3.75
C GLY A 307 -8.93 1.27 -3.38
N PRO A 308 -8.98 2.26 -4.27
CA PRO A 308 -8.26 3.52 -4.06
C PRO A 308 -8.72 4.32 -2.83
N VAL A 309 -9.97 4.18 -2.42
CA VAL A 309 -10.54 4.88 -1.25
C VAL A 309 -10.01 4.25 0.03
N GLU A 310 -10.01 2.92 0.10
CA GLU A 310 -9.50 2.14 1.23
C GLU A 310 -8.00 2.39 1.41
N THR A 311 -7.23 2.34 0.32
CA THR A 311 -5.78 2.66 0.32
C THR A 311 -5.54 4.12 0.75
N ALA A 312 -6.34 5.08 0.30
CA ALA A 312 -6.25 6.48 0.74
C ALA A 312 -6.58 6.63 2.24
N GLY A 313 -7.51 5.84 2.76
CA GLY A 313 -7.80 5.74 4.19
C GLY A 313 -6.59 5.28 5.00
N ALA A 314 -5.86 4.26 4.53
CA ALA A 314 -4.63 3.79 5.18
C ALA A 314 -3.53 4.87 5.15
N VAL A 315 -3.35 5.58 4.03
CA VAL A 315 -2.43 6.74 3.95
C VAL A 315 -2.80 7.81 4.97
N LEU A 316 -4.09 8.10 5.11
CA LEU A 316 -4.56 9.11 6.04
C LEU A 316 -4.37 8.70 7.51
N ASN A 317 -4.55 7.41 7.83
CA ASN A 317 -4.24 6.88 9.16
C ASN A 317 -2.75 7.03 9.50
N ASP A 318 -1.86 6.76 8.55
CA ASP A 318 -0.41 6.98 8.71
C ASP A 318 -0.09 8.47 8.92
N LEU A 319 -0.75 9.37 8.21
CA LEU A 319 -0.58 10.83 8.40
C LEU A 319 -1.05 11.28 9.80
N LEU A 320 -2.17 10.76 10.28
CA LEU A 320 -2.66 11.04 11.63
C LEU A 320 -1.69 10.53 12.70
N GLU A 321 -1.14 9.31 12.54
CA GLU A 321 -0.13 8.77 13.48
C GLU A 321 1.12 9.66 13.54
N LEU A 322 1.57 10.22 12.41
CA LEU A 322 2.66 11.18 12.40
C LEU A 322 2.26 12.49 13.09
N SER A 323 1.06 13.00 12.83
CA SER A 323 0.56 14.24 13.42
C SER A 323 0.48 14.16 14.95
N ASP A 324 -0.07 13.06 15.48
CA ASP A 324 -0.19 12.81 16.93
C ASP A 324 1.17 12.71 17.63
N SER A 325 2.21 12.38 16.89
CA SER A 325 3.58 12.27 17.43
C SER A 325 4.34 13.60 17.48
N ILE A 326 3.79 14.68 16.90
CA ILE A 326 4.34 16.02 16.99
C ILE A 326 3.85 16.65 18.29
N PRO A 327 4.73 17.05 19.23
CA PRO A 327 4.30 17.72 20.46
C PRO A 327 3.45 18.94 20.11
N SER A 328 2.22 18.98 20.60
CA SER A 328 1.39 20.18 20.44
C SER A 328 2.09 21.34 21.16
N THR A 329 2.63 22.27 20.42
CA THR A 329 3.00 23.58 20.94
C THR A 329 1.70 24.34 21.23
N ARG A 330 1.03 23.98 22.32
CA ARG A 330 -0.02 24.80 22.94
C ARG A 330 0.59 25.70 24.01
#